data_44bdb1dfc78ac1117f70cfa85a6c24ae
#
_entry.id   44bdb1dfc78ac1117f70cfa85a6c24ae
#
_cell.length_a   1.000
_cell.length_b   1.000
_cell.length_c   1.000
_cell.angle_alpha   90.00
_cell.angle_beta   90.00
_cell.angle_gamma   90.00
#
_symmetry.space_group_name_H-M   'P 1'
#
loop_
_entity.id
_entity.type
_entity.pdbx_description
1 polymer ?
#
loop_
_entity_poly.entity_id
_entity_poly.type
_entity_poly.pdbx_seq_one_letter_code
_entity_poly.pdbx_strand_id
1 'polypeptide(L)'
;FFKQKTAYEIMPSLVGSEMCIRDRILCDLQIPEVYAAILKKGLKVNAKFLAYKDKLYNGVIISHASRVDAQTRSILARAQIKNSDLEILPGSLLDIELLYDQKEALSVADTSIIFEDEKKFVYKILDNNKIKKTEVVTGIRKDGNLEVLEGLNANEKVVKEGLARLADGMTVRPLTK
;
A
#
# COMPACT_ATOMS: atom_id res chain seq x y z
N PHE A 1 -3.21 -17.69 -2.09
CA PHE A 1 -3.43 -16.67 -1.05
C PHE A 1 -2.13 -15.92 -0.78
N PHE A 2 -2.09 -14.66 -1.10
CA PHE A 2 -0.98 -13.80 -0.70
C PHE A 2 -1.41 -12.97 0.52
N LYS A 3 -0.68 -13.11 1.62
CA LYS A 3 -0.74 -12.16 2.73
C LYS A 3 0.03 -10.91 2.30
N GLN A 4 -0.67 -9.87 1.93
CA GLN A 4 -0.03 -8.57 1.64
C GLN A 4 -0.06 -7.68 2.87
N LYS A 5 1.09 -7.06 3.15
CA LYS A 5 1.14 -5.92 4.07
C LYS A 5 0.73 -4.68 3.29
N THR A 6 -0.40 -4.12 3.63
CA THR A 6 -0.88 -2.90 3.01
C THR A 6 -0.14 -1.71 3.62
N ALA A 7 0.72 -1.07 2.82
CA ALA A 7 1.28 0.23 3.16
C ALA A 7 0.54 1.29 2.36
N TYR A 8 0.07 2.35 3.01
CA TYR A 8 -0.57 3.46 2.34
C TYR A 8 0.50 4.37 1.75
N GLU A 9 0.42 4.62 0.46
CA GLU A 9 1.30 5.55 -0.22
C GLU A 9 0.74 6.97 -0.10
N ILE A 10 1.51 7.84 0.50
CA ILE A 10 1.31 9.27 0.39
C ILE A 10 2.44 9.76 -0.51
N MET A 11 2.10 10.24 -1.68
CA MET A 11 3.06 10.91 -2.55
C MET A 11 3.13 12.38 -2.19
N PRO A 12 4.10 12.80 -1.41
CA PRO A 12 4.58 14.15 -1.49
C PRO A 12 6.02 14.17 -1.94
N SER A 13 6.25 14.77 -3.04
CA SER A 13 7.58 15.24 -3.39
C SER A 13 8.11 16.13 -2.31
N LEU A 14 9.40 15.98 -1.88
CA LEU A 14 10.13 17.08 -1.59
C LEU A 14 11.40 17.09 -0.83
N VAL A 15 12.19 17.75 -1.34
CA VAL A 15 13.14 18.84 -1.23
C VAL A 15 13.56 19.21 0.20
N GLY A 16 14.86 19.17 0.40
CA GLY A 16 15.55 19.84 1.49
C GLY A 16 16.58 18.98 2.17
N SER A 17 17.80 18.99 1.66
CA SER A 17 18.88 18.32 2.33
C SER A 17 19.62 19.29 3.21
N GLU A 18 19.70 19.00 4.51
CA GLU A 18 20.76 19.53 5.32
C GLU A 18 21.43 18.43 6.14
N MET A 19 22.73 18.43 6.03
CA MET A 19 23.75 17.80 6.88
C MET A 19 23.80 16.28 6.88
N CYS A 20 24.69 15.78 6.03
CA CYS A 20 25.06 14.37 5.95
C CYS A 20 26.00 13.95 7.06
N ILE A 21 25.55 13.04 7.91
CA ILE A 21 26.45 12.03 8.48
C ILE A 21 26.56 10.98 7.39
N ARG A 22 27.77 10.55 7.04
CA ARG A 22 28.08 9.73 5.83
C ARG A 22 27.11 8.59 5.52
N ASP A 23 26.51 7.95 6.52
CA ASP A 23 25.66 6.79 6.44
C ASP A 23 24.15 7.08 6.56
N ARG A 24 23.78 8.36 6.75
CA ARG A 24 22.37 8.76 6.96
C ARG A 24 22.12 10.12 6.33
N ILE A 25 20.96 10.24 5.71
CA ILE A 25 20.48 11.48 5.11
C ILE A 25 19.24 11.96 5.85
N LEU A 26 19.21 13.27 6.12
CA LEU A 26 18.02 13.94 6.61
C LEU A 26 17.21 14.44 5.42
N CYS A 27 15.93 14.12 5.43
CA CYS A 27 14.98 14.50 4.39
C CYS A 27 13.85 15.29 5.04
N ASP A 28 13.58 16.49 4.55
CA ASP A 28 12.45 17.30 4.98
C ASP A 28 11.24 16.99 4.08
N LEU A 29 10.11 16.70 4.71
CA LEU A 29 8.88 16.25 4.10
C LEU A 29 7.76 17.25 4.40
N GLN A 30 7.00 17.63 3.39
CA GLN A 30 5.76 18.38 3.60
C GLN A 30 4.59 17.42 3.56
N ILE A 31 4.01 17.13 4.71
CA ILE A 31 2.93 16.16 4.87
C ILE A 31 1.60 16.92 4.97
N PRO A 32 0.61 16.64 4.11
CA PRO A 32 -0.69 17.28 4.17
C PRO A 32 -1.35 17.17 5.55
N GLU A 33 -2.04 18.23 6.00
CA GLU A 33 -2.65 18.31 7.33
C GLU A 33 -3.63 17.18 7.64
N VAL A 34 -4.27 16.60 6.62
CA VAL A 34 -5.20 15.47 6.78
C VAL A 34 -4.54 14.24 7.41
N TYR A 35 -3.23 14.15 7.35
CA TYR A 35 -2.44 13.06 7.94
C TYR A 35 -1.84 13.40 9.31
N ALA A 36 -2.19 14.54 9.88
CA ALA A 36 -1.67 15.00 11.19
C ALA A 36 -1.87 13.96 12.30
N ALA A 37 -3.03 13.28 12.29
CA ALA A 37 -3.38 12.31 13.34
C ALA A 37 -2.46 11.08 13.37
N ILE A 38 -1.88 10.71 12.22
CA ILE A 38 -1.00 9.54 12.09
C ILE A 38 0.48 9.90 12.17
N LEU A 39 0.81 11.18 12.04
CA LEU A 39 2.18 11.65 12.03
C LEU A 39 2.79 11.60 13.44
N LYS A 40 3.71 10.68 13.65
CA LYS A 40 4.39 10.46 14.93
C LYS A 40 5.88 10.28 14.73
N LYS A 41 6.67 10.71 15.71
CA LYS A 41 8.09 10.37 15.80
C LYS A 41 8.25 8.84 15.86
N GLY A 42 9.19 8.30 15.09
CA GLY A 42 9.42 6.86 14.96
C GLY A 42 8.59 6.19 13.87
N LEU A 43 7.71 6.92 13.18
CA LEU A 43 6.99 6.38 12.03
C LEU A 43 7.99 5.94 10.95
N LYS A 44 7.86 4.72 10.48
CA LYS A 44 8.72 4.16 9.45
C LYS A 44 8.39 4.76 8.09
N VAL A 45 9.42 4.98 7.30
CA VAL A 45 9.31 5.46 5.92
C VAL A 45 10.16 4.61 5.00
N ASN A 46 9.72 4.46 3.77
CA ASN A 46 10.52 3.95 2.67
C ASN A 46 10.79 5.11 1.71
N ALA A 47 12.04 5.27 1.31
CA ALA A 47 12.43 6.23 0.29
C ALA A 47 12.80 5.50 -1.00
N LYS A 48 12.35 6.02 -2.13
CA LYS A 48 12.76 5.60 -3.46
C LYS A 48 13.57 6.73 -4.08
N PHE A 49 14.74 6.41 -4.60
CA PHE A 49 15.56 7.34 -5.34
C PHE A 49 15.47 7.05 -6.83
N LEU A 50 15.09 8.04 -7.62
CA LEU A 50 14.84 7.86 -9.06
C LEU A 50 16.03 7.30 -9.85
N ALA A 51 17.27 7.54 -9.38
CA ALA A 51 18.45 6.99 -10.00
C ALA A 51 18.61 5.47 -9.80
N TYR A 52 17.99 4.92 -8.75
CA TYR A 52 18.03 3.50 -8.39
C TYR A 52 16.61 2.98 -8.17
N LYS A 53 15.86 2.81 -9.26
CA LYS A 53 14.40 2.56 -9.28
C LYS A 53 13.94 1.33 -8.48
N ASP A 54 14.78 0.31 -8.39
CA ASP A 54 14.44 -0.96 -7.74
C ASP A 54 14.92 -1.03 -6.29
N LYS A 55 15.57 0.03 -5.78
CA LYS A 55 16.12 0.06 -4.43
C LYS A 55 15.27 0.88 -3.48
N LEU A 56 14.93 0.28 -2.33
CA LEU A 56 14.22 0.93 -1.24
C LEU A 56 15.19 1.27 -0.10
N TYR A 57 15.15 2.52 0.33
CA TYR A 57 15.93 3.01 1.45
C TYR A 57 15.01 3.21 2.65
N ASN A 58 15.30 2.49 3.73
CA ASN A 58 14.49 2.56 4.93
C ASN A 58 14.87 3.77 5.77
N GLY A 59 13.87 4.41 6.37
CA GLY A 59 14.04 5.54 7.26
C GLY A 59 13.00 5.60 8.35
N VAL A 60 13.10 6.63 9.17
CA VAL A 60 12.15 6.91 10.24
C VAL A 60 11.93 8.41 10.37
N ILE A 61 10.72 8.82 10.74
CA ILE A 61 10.44 10.21 11.13
C ILE A 61 11.10 10.49 12.49
N ILE A 62 11.99 11.46 12.52
CA ILE A 62 12.72 11.85 13.74
C ILE A 62 12.07 13.03 14.45
N SER A 63 11.41 13.91 13.68
CA SER A 63 10.70 15.07 14.21
C SER A 63 9.65 15.56 13.25
N HIS A 64 8.69 16.31 13.75
CA HIS A 64 7.74 17.07 12.95
C HIS A 64 7.40 18.39 13.63
N ALA A 65 6.98 19.36 12.85
CA ALA A 65 6.50 20.63 13.36
C ALA A 65 5.16 20.41 14.11
N SER A 66 4.96 21.19 15.17
CA SER A 66 3.69 21.23 15.91
C SER A 66 2.66 22.19 15.29
N ARG A 67 3.01 22.84 14.18
CA ARG A 67 2.20 23.84 13.51
C ARG A 67 2.04 23.48 12.04
N VAL A 68 0.83 23.64 11.53
CA VAL A 68 0.52 23.56 10.10
C VAL A 68 0.92 24.87 9.43
N ASP A 69 1.58 24.77 8.31
CA ASP A 69 1.80 25.90 7.42
C ASP A 69 0.47 26.26 6.72
N ALA A 70 0.01 27.49 6.95
CA ALA A 70 -1.29 27.95 6.45
C ALA A 70 -1.31 28.16 4.92
N GLN A 71 -0.16 28.40 4.31
CA GLN A 71 -0.05 28.59 2.86
C GLN A 71 -0.07 27.28 2.10
N THR A 72 0.69 26.30 2.58
CA THR A 72 0.81 24.98 1.93
C THR A 72 -0.14 23.92 2.46
N ARG A 73 -0.84 24.20 3.58
CA ARG A 73 -1.70 23.25 4.29
C ARG A 73 -0.97 21.96 4.62
N SER A 74 0.30 22.09 5.01
CA SER A 74 1.17 20.95 5.31
C SER A 74 1.88 21.10 6.65
N ILE A 75 2.35 19.97 7.17
CA ILE A 75 3.19 19.85 8.36
C ILE A 75 4.58 19.48 7.90
N LEU A 76 5.57 20.28 8.29
CA LEU A 76 6.97 19.94 8.04
C LEU A 76 7.38 18.78 8.96
N ALA A 77 7.83 17.69 8.38
CA ALA A 77 8.40 16.56 9.10
C ALA A 77 9.82 16.29 8.59
N ARG A 78 10.65 15.77 9.46
CA ARG A 78 12.03 15.40 9.12
C ARG A 78 12.19 13.90 9.29
N ALA A 79 12.60 13.22 8.22
CA ALA A 79 12.93 11.81 8.21
C ALA A 79 14.47 11.63 8.20
N GLN A 80 14.93 10.58 8.85
CA GLN A 80 16.29 10.09 8.75
C GLN A 80 16.28 8.81 7.93
N ILE A 81 16.98 8.80 6.80
CA ILE A 81 17.05 7.71 5.85
C ILE A 81 18.43 7.08 5.90
N LYS A 82 18.50 5.76 5.93
CA LYS A 82 19.76 5.02 5.87
C LYS A 82 20.35 5.11 4.46
N ASN A 83 21.62 5.51 4.38
CA ASN A 83 22.38 5.65 3.13
C ASN A 83 23.76 4.98 3.24
N SER A 84 23.76 3.72 3.67
CA SER A 84 25.00 2.98 3.95
C SER A 84 25.93 2.90 2.74
N ASP A 85 25.36 2.83 1.54
CA ASP A 85 26.10 2.70 0.28
C ASP A 85 26.47 4.06 -0.32
N LEU A 86 26.13 5.15 0.35
CA LEU A 86 26.41 6.54 -0.08
C LEU A 86 25.86 6.90 -1.47
N GLU A 87 24.80 6.25 -1.89
CA GLU A 87 24.20 6.39 -3.22
C GLU A 87 23.31 7.63 -3.33
N ILE A 88 22.65 7.99 -2.22
CA ILE A 88 21.80 9.17 -2.18
C ILE A 88 22.68 10.38 -1.89
N LEU A 89 22.69 11.32 -2.83
CA LEU A 89 23.45 12.56 -2.70
C LEU A 89 22.60 13.64 -2.02
N PRO A 90 23.22 14.54 -1.24
CA PRO A 90 22.54 15.73 -0.73
C PRO A 90 21.92 16.54 -1.88
N GLY A 91 20.69 17.02 -1.69
CA GLY A 91 19.93 17.71 -2.73
C GLY A 91 19.16 16.81 -3.69
N SER A 92 19.25 15.49 -3.52
CA SER A 92 18.44 14.54 -4.31
C SER A 92 16.97 14.63 -3.97
N LEU A 93 16.12 14.43 -4.98
CA LEU A 93 14.69 14.24 -4.82
C LEU A 93 14.41 12.76 -4.49
N LEU A 94 13.63 12.54 -3.45
CA LEU A 94 13.22 11.21 -3.02
C LEU A 94 11.70 11.11 -2.97
N ASP A 95 11.16 10.00 -3.46
CA ASP A 95 9.77 9.63 -3.23
C ASP A 95 9.67 8.91 -1.89
N ILE A 96 8.81 9.39 -1.00
CA ILE A 96 8.70 8.86 0.36
C ILE A 96 7.33 8.22 0.58
N GLU A 97 7.34 6.96 0.98
CA GLU A 97 6.18 6.23 1.45
C GLU A 97 6.14 6.22 2.98
N LEU A 98 5.07 6.72 3.57
CA LEU A 98 4.84 6.62 5.01
C LEU A 98 4.16 5.29 5.37
N LEU A 99 4.76 4.53 6.27
CA LEU A 99 4.24 3.22 6.71
C LEU A 99 3.49 3.39 8.03
N TYR A 100 2.24 3.84 7.98
CA TYR A 100 1.49 4.18 9.19
C TYR A 100 0.49 3.13 9.66
N ASP A 101 0.00 2.28 8.76
CA ASP A 101 -0.91 1.19 9.11
C ASP A 101 -0.51 -0.07 8.34
N GLN A 102 0.18 -0.98 9.04
CA GLN A 102 0.57 -2.28 8.50
C GLN A 102 -0.34 -3.33 9.11
N LYS A 103 -1.41 -3.69 8.41
CA LYS A 103 -2.29 -4.79 8.79
C LYS A 103 -2.18 -5.93 7.78
N GLU A 104 -2.32 -7.14 8.27
CA GLU A 104 -2.54 -8.28 7.40
C GLU A 104 -4.01 -8.26 6.96
N ALA A 105 -4.24 -8.17 5.66
CA ALA A 105 -5.57 -8.15 5.08
C ALA A 105 -5.74 -9.30 4.09
N LEU A 106 -6.95 -9.81 3.98
CA LEU A 106 -7.31 -10.70 2.87
C LEU A 106 -7.38 -9.87 1.61
N SER A 107 -6.76 -10.33 0.54
CA SER A 107 -6.86 -9.67 -0.75
C SER A 107 -7.11 -10.67 -1.87
N VAL A 108 -7.83 -10.22 -2.87
CA VAL A 108 -8.07 -10.97 -4.10
C VAL A 108 -7.62 -10.15 -5.29
N ALA A 109 -7.29 -10.82 -6.39
CA ALA A 109 -6.98 -10.10 -7.61
C ALA A 109 -8.20 -9.27 -8.05
N ASP A 110 -7.97 -8.08 -8.53
CA ASP A 110 -8.98 -7.15 -9.00
C ASP A 110 -9.90 -7.77 -10.07
N THR A 111 -9.29 -8.61 -10.93
CA THR A 111 -9.97 -9.38 -11.96
C THR A 111 -10.93 -10.44 -11.42
N SER A 112 -10.88 -10.77 -10.12
CA SER A 112 -11.78 -11.73 -9.47
C SER A 112 -13.10 -11.11 -9.03
N ILE A 113 -13.24 -9.79 -9.09
CA ILE A 113 -14.41 -9.07 -8.60
C ILE A 113 -15.42 -8.86 -9.73
N ILE A 114 -16.66 -9.16 -9.44
CA ILE A 114 -17.82 -8.89 -10.29
C ILE A 114 -18.59 -7.74 -9.69
N PHE A 115 -18.86 -6.73 -10.49
CA PHE A 115 -19.69 -5.60 -10.12
C PHE A 115 -21.10 -5.82 -10.67
N GLU A 116 -22.09 -5.86 -9.80
CA GLU A 116 -23.49 -5.91 -10.16
C GLU A 116 -24.24 -4.87 -9.34
N ASP A 117 -24.82 -3.91 -10.01
CA ASP A 117 -25.46 -2.75 -9.41
C ASP A 117 -24.48 -2.03 -8.44
N GLU A 118 -24.83 -1.92 -7.16
CA GLU A 118 -24.00 -1.33 -6.12
C GLU A 118 -23.22 -2.37 -5.31
N LYS A 119 -23.30 -3.65 -5.68
CA LYS A 119 -22.70 -4.76 -4.93
C LYS A 119 -21.53 -5.37 -5.66
N LYS A 120 -20.65 -5.95 -4.88
CA LYS A 120 -19.45 -6.66 -5.36
C LYS A 120 -19.52 -8.12 -4.98
N PHE A 121 -19.21 -8.98 -5.94
CA PHE A 121 -19.27 -10.43 -5.77
C PHE A 121 -17.97 -11.07 -6.21
N VAL A 122 -17.72 -12.26 -5.67
CA VAL A 122 -16.68 -13.19 -6.13
C VAL A 122 -17.27 -14.57 -6.31
N TYR A 123 -16.69 -15.36 -7.20
CA TYR A 123 -16.99 -16.79 -7.27
C TYR A 123 -16.01 -17.57 -6.40
N LYS A 124 -16.50 -18.08 -5.29
CA LYS A 124 -15.79 -18.97 -4.36
C LYS A 124 -15.88 -20.40 -4.87
N ILE A 125 -14.76 -21.14 -4.87
CA ILE A 125 -14.72 -22.55 -5.25
C ILE A 125 -14.87 -23.38 -3.98
N LEU A 126 -15.90 -24.25 -3.98
CA LEU A 126 -16.16 -25.21 -2.91
C LEU A 126 -15.36 -26.50 -3.12
N ASP A 127 -15.25 -27.33 -2.09
CA ASP A 127 -14.46 -28.58 -2.11
C ASP A 127 -14.92 -29.58 -3.20
N ASN A 128 -16.16 -29.48 -3.64
CA ASN A 128 -16.74 -30.28 -4.73
C ASN A 128 -16.54 -29.66 -6.13
N ASN A 129 -15.63 -28.70 -6.28
CA ASN A 129 -15.41 -27.92 -7.50
C ASN A 129 -16.64 -27.14 -8.01
N LYS A 130 -17.66 -26.99 -7.20
CA LYS A 130 -18.76 -26.08 -7.50
C LYS A 130 -18.40 -24.66 -7.10
N ILE A 131 -18.87 -23.72 -7.89
CA ILE A 131 -18.71 -22.30 -7.55
C ILE A 131 -19.95 -21.79 -6.83
N LYS A 132 -19.71 -20.88 -5.90
CA LYS A 132 -20.73 -20.14 -5.18
C LYS A 132 -20.46 -18.65 -5.33
N LYS A 133 -21.46 -17.93 -5.85
CA LYS A 133 -21.42 -16.46 -5.89
C LYS A 133 -21.56 -15.93 -4.47
N THR A 134 -20.60 -15.16 -4.02
CA THR A 134 -20.54 -14.64 -2.65
C THR A 134 -20.37 -13.14 -2.70
N GLU A 135 -21.24 -12.41 -2.00
CA GLU A 135 -21.13 -10.97 -1.82
C GLU A 135 -19.91 -10.64 -0.93
N VAL A 136 -19.17 -9.62 -1.29
CA VAL A 136 -17.97 -9.20 -0.57
C VAL A 136 -17.97 -7.69 -0.34
N VAL A 137 -17.52 -7.29 0.84
CA VAL A 137 -17.21 -5.91 1.14
C VAL A 137 -15.72 -5.70 0.91
N THR A 138 -15.39 -4.74 0.07
CA THR A 138 -13.99 -4.50 -0.31
C THR A 138 -13.48 -3.22 0.35
N GLY A 139 -12.20 -3.23 0.67
CA GLY A 139 -11.45 -2.09 1.18
C GLY A 139 -10.57 -1.46 0.11
N ILE A 140 -9.30 -1.33 0.41
CA ILE A 140 -8.32 -0.62 -0.40
C ILE A 140 -7.85 -1.45 -1.58
N ARG A 141 -7.62 -0.76 -2.70
CA ARG A 141 -7.01 -1.33 -3.90
C ARG A 141 -5.52 -1.00 -3.92
N LYS A 142 -4.67 -2.03 -4.06
CA LYS A 142 -3.23 -1.86 -4.17
C LYS A 142 -2.63 -2.92 -5.09
N ASP A 143 -1.74 -2.52 -5.98
CA ASP A 143 -0.93 -3.39 -6.86
C ASP A 143 -1.77 -4.45 -7.62
N GLY A 144 -2.96 -4.06 -8.13
CA GLY A 144 -3.86 -4.97 -8.86
C GLY A 144 -4.60 -5.96 -7.97
N ASN A 145 -4.55 -5.79 -6.64
CA ASN A 145 -5.30 -6.56 -5.66
C ASN A 145 -6.27 -5.64 -4.91
N LEU A 146 -7.40 -6.19 -4.53
CA LEU A 146 -8.42 -5.51 -3.73
C LEU A 146 -8.54 -6.19 -2.38
N GLU A 147 -8.46 -5.39 -1.31
CA GLU A 147 -8.70 -5.86 0.05
C GLU A 147 -10.14 -6.33 0.19
N VAL A 148 -10.35 -7.46 0.88
CA VAL A 148 -11.66 -7.97 1.23
C VAL A 148 -11.83 -7.85 2.74
N LEU A 149 -12.81 -7.06 3.13
CA LEU A 149 -13.14 -6.81 4.55
C LEU A 149 -14.09 -7.87 5.08
N GLU A 150 -15.09 -8.25 4.24
CA GLU A 150 -16.13 -9.23 4.60
C GLU A 150 -16.47 -10.12 3.41
N GLY A 151 -16.98 -11.32 3.70
CA GLY A 151 -17.49 -12.27 2.69
C GLY A 151 -16.56 -13.40 2.33
N LEU A 152 -15.26 -13.33 2.68
CA LEU A 152 -14.29 -14.40 2.47
C LEU A 152 -13.53 -14.72 3.75
N ASN A 153 -13.12 -15.98 3.87
CA ASN A 153 -12.21 -16.45 4.90
C ASN A 153 -10.82 -16.74 4.33
N ALA A 154 -9.82 -16.75 5.22
CA ALA A 154 -8.47 -17.16 4.83
C ALA A 154 -8.46 -18.57 4.23
N ASN A 155 -7.65 -18.75 3.19
CA ASN A 155 -7.47 -20.01 2.45
C ASN A 155 -8.65 -20.45 1.56
N GLU A 156 -9.70 -19.66 1.40
CA GLU A 156 -10.74 -19.94 0.41
C GLU A 156 -10.23 -19.65 -1.01
N LYS A 157 -10.63 -20.49 -1.95
CA LYS A 157 -10.25 -20.36 -3.35
C LYS A 157 -11.30 -19.53 -4.09
N VAL A 158 -10.83 -18.51 -4.82
CA VAL A 158 -11.69 -17.69 -5.69
C VAL A 158 -11.26 -17.81 -7.15
N VAL A 159 -12.20 -17.65 -8.05
CA VAL A 159 -11.92 -17.64 -9.48
C VAL A 159 -11.30 -16.31 -9.86
N LYS A 160 -10.14 -16.33 -10.52
CA LYS A 160 -9.42 -15.13 -10.95
C LYS A 160 -9.81 -14.67 -12.35
N GLU A 161 -10.07 -15.61 -13.27
CA GLU A 161 -10.27 -15.33 -14.68
C GLU A 161 -11.45 -16.16 -15.23
N GLY A 162 -12.08 -15.68 -16.29
CA GLY A 162 -13.18 -16.39 -16.96
C GLY A 162 -14.56 -16.15 -16.36
N LEU A 163 -14.74 -15.13 -15.52
CA LEU A 163 -15.95 -14.84 -14.76
C LEU A 163 -17.21 -14.68 -15.62
N ALA A 164 -17.08 -14.12 -16.83
CA ALA A 164 -18.22 -13.83 -17.72
C ALA A 164 -19.01 -15.07 -18.19
N ARG A 165 -18.44 -16.25 -18.04
CA ARG A 165 -19.08 -17.52 -18.47
C ARG A 165 -19.55 -18.36 -17.30
N LEU A 166 -19.45 -17.86 -16.08
CA LEU A 166 -19.78 -18.59 -14.87
C LEU A 166 -21.14 -18.18 -14.34
N ALA A 167 -21.88 -19.17 -13.84
CA ALA A 167 -23.11 -18.95 -13.11
C ALA A 167 -23.03 -19.67 -11.75
N ASP A 168 -23.80 -19.20 -10.78
CA ASP A 168 -23.84 -19.79 -9.45
C ASP A 168 -24.20 -21.28 -9.52
N GLY A 169 -23.51 -22.12 -8.76
CA GLY A 169 -23.70 -23.57 -8.72
C GLY A 169 -23.02 -24.36 -9.85
N MET A 170 -22.39 -23.72 -10.83
CA MET A 170 -21.65 -24.44 -11.88
C MET A 170 -20.45 -25.21 -11.29
N THR A 171 -20.14 -26.34 -11.94
CA THR A 171 -18.93 -27.11 -11.64
C THR A 171 -17.80 -26.61 -12.53
N VAL A 172 -16.68 -26.25 -11.95
CA VAL A 172 -15.50 -25.76 -12.65
C VAL A 172 -14.33 -26.72 -12.49
N ARG A 173 -13.45 -26.74 -13.47
CA ARG A 173 -12.17 -27.42 -13.39
C ARG A 173 -11.08 -26.36 -13.22
N PRO A 174 -10.56 -26.16 -12.00
CA PRO A 174 -9.56 -25.15 -11.77
C PRO A 174 -8.26 -25.50 -12.51
N LEU A 175 -7.78 -24.59 -13.34
CA LEU A 175 -6.42 -24.63 -13.88
C LEU A 175 -5.53 -23.95 -12.86
N THR A 176 -4.84 -24.74 -12.06
CA THR A 176 -3.82 -24.22 -11.14
C THR A 176 -2.57 -23.86 -11.98
N LYS A 177 -2.25 -22.58 -12.02
CA LYS A 177 -0.97 -22.07 -12.56
C LYS A 177 -0.02 -21.81 -11.43
#